data_2217d9a353110ec776118ba347687d16
#
_entry.id   2217d9a353110ec776118ba347687d16
#
_cell.length_a   1.000
_cell.length_b   1.000
_cell.length_c   1.000
_cell.angle_alpha   90.00
_cell.angle_beta   90.00
_cell.angle_gamma   90.00
#
_symmetry.space_group_name_H-M   'P 1'
#
loop_
_entity.id
_entity.type
_entity.pdbx_description
1 polymer ?
#
loop_
_entity_poly.entity_id
_entity_poly.type
_entity_poly.pdbx_seq_one_letter_code
_entity_poly.pdbx_strand_id
1 'polypeptide(L)'
;MIMKTLSSTARTALVLSAGILAIGPVQAAQTAYQAQMAKDQQAHPTLAIGSPAPAFDLMGIDGRRHKLDEYRSPILAVVFISNHCPASQLYEGRIKAIARDYQDQGVQVVAIAPNGPDVIGPAALNYTDVDDSFESMKVRAEFREFNFPYLYDGETQAVAHQYGPKVTPHIFIFDAERKLRYEGRIDDRMQEAKSKVSDARNALDAMLAQKPVAVAHTAVFGCSTKWNEHLESAQAEMKEWNARPVSIETISLDGLRQLRASAPGKTLMINFWATWCAPCQTEYPALLETYLWYRSRDFEFVSVAMQEPAEQPAVLKFLQKQHSAVRNLMLDSDDVYAAMAAFDPAWESGVPFTIVIAADGKVLLRQQGEVNKLELRRKILGNLPDAGMFAGNTEYWNN
;
A
#
# COMPACT_ATOMS: atom_id res chain seq x y z
N MET A 1 -11.55 -28.02 -87.37
CA MET A 1 -12.40 -27.88 -86.18
C MET A 1 -11.48 -27.46 -85.06
N ILE A 2 -11.45 -26.15 -84.79
CA ILE A 2 -10.43 -25.47 -83.97
C ILE A 2 -11.13 -24.98 -82.68
N MET A 3 -10.71 -25.54 -81.55
CA MET A 3 -11.17 -25.09 -80.23
C MET A 3 -10.22 -23.98 -79.71
N LYS A 4 -10.79 -22.80 -79.52
CA LYS A 4 -10.10 -21.66 -78.86
C LYS A 4 -10.22 -21.81 -77.35
N THR A 5 -9.09 -21.85 -76.68
CA THR A 5 -8.98 -21.75 -75.23
C THR A 5 -8.92 -20.27 -74.81
N LEU A 6 -9.85 -19.87 -73.96
CA LEU A 6 -9.86 -18.56 -73.26
C LEU A 6 -9.20 -18.72 -71.92
N SER A 7 -8.09 -18.05 -71.66
CA SER A 7 -7.46 -17.96 -70.33
C SER A 7 -8.07 -16.75 -69.57
N SER A 8 -8.66 -17.03 -68.42
CA SER A 8 -9.14 -16.04 -67.45
C SER A 8 -8.12 -15.91 -66.32
N THR A 9 -7.38 -14.83 -66.32
CA THR A 9 -6.52 -14.45 -65.17
C THR A 9 -7.34 -13.68 -64.12
N ALA A 10 -7.77 -14.37 -63.06
CA ALA A 10 -8.35 -13.78 -61.88
C ALA A 10 -7.24 -13.16 -61.00
N ARG A 11 -7.19 -11.82 -60.89
CA ARG A 11 -6.35 -11.12 -59.93
C ARG A 11 -7.06 -11.14 -58.58
N THR A 12 -6.59 -11.91 -57.62
CA THR A 12 -7.05 -11.89 -56.22
C THR A 12 -6.38 -10.72 -55.55
N ALA A 13 -7.18 -9.68 -55.23
CA ALA A 13 -6.73 -8.56 -54.41
C ALA A 13 -6.76 -9.01 -52.93
N LEU A 14 -5.57 -9.11 -52.33
CA LEU A 14 -5.40 -9.38 -50.91
C LEU A 14 -5.70 -8.08 -50.11
N VAL A 15 -6.87 -7.98 -49.54
CA VAL A 15 -7.24 -6.90 -48.59
C VAL A 15 -6.60 -7.25 -47.24
N LEU A 16 -5.45 -6.65 -46.93
CA LEU A 16 -4.88 -6.64 -45.58
C LEU A 16 -5.75 -5.71 -44.72
N SER A 17 -6.73 -6.28 -44.02
CA SER A 17 -7.38 -5.59 -42.93
C SER A 17 -6.43 -5.58 -41.73
N ALA A 18 -5.81 -4.43 -41.45
CA ALA A 18 -5.11 -4.17 -40.22
C ALA A 18 -6.14 -4.16 -39.08
N GLY A 19 -6.31 -5.29 -38.43
CA GLY A 19 -7.11 -5.40 -37.21
C GLY A 19 -6.41 -4.63 -36.11
N ILE A 20 -6.93 -3.44 -35.78
CA ILE A 20 -6.55 -2.73 -34.54
C ILE A 20 -7.15 -3.58 -33.41
N LEU A 21 -6.32 -4.41 -32.78
CA LEU A 21 -6.67 -5.10 -31.52
C LEU A 21 -6.85 -4.00 -30.46
N ALA A 22 -8.06 -3.75 -30.04
CA ALA A 22 -8.35 -2.88 -28.92
C ALA A 22 -7.70 -3.47 -27.67
N ILE A 23 -6.69 -2.77 -27.13
CA ILE A 23 -6.02 -3.14 -25.87
C ILE A 23 -7.05 -2.97 -24.76
N GLY A 24 -7.34 -4.03 -24.01
CA GLY A 24 -8.26 -3.97 -22.88
C GLY A 24 -7.74 -3.02 -21.78
N PRO A 25 -8.65 -2.45 -20.93
CA PRO A 25 -8.27 -1.44 -19.93
C PRO A 25 -7.18 -1.92 -18.95
N VAL A 26 -7.14 -3.18 -18.59
CA VAL A 26 -6.10 -3.77 -17.72
C VAL A 26 -4.74 -3.76 -18.43
N GLN A 27 -4.71 -4.10 -19.70
CA GLN A 27 -3.47 -4.15 -20.49
C GLN A 27 -2.95 -2.74 -20.79
N ALA A 28 -3.84 -1.76 -20.98
CA ALA A 28 -3.48 -0.35 -21.13
C ALA A 28 -2.86 0.20 -19.84
N ALA A 29 -3.45 -0.10 -18.68
CA ALA A 29 -2.91 0.30 -17.36
C ALA A 29 -1.53 -0.32 -17.09
N GLN A 30 -1.35 -1.60 -17.41
CA GLN A 30 -0.07 -2.28 -17.25
C GLN A 30 1.02 -1.68 -18.18
N THR A 31 0.67 -1.33 -19.41
CA THR A 31 1.59 -0.69 -20.35
C THR A 31 1.98 0.71 -19.88
N ALA A 32 1.02 1.50 -19.36
CA ALA A 32 1.29 2.82 -18.80
C ALA A 32 2.21 2.75 -17.57
N TYR A 33 1.97 1.78 -16.67
CA TYR A 33 2.83 1.53 -15.52
C TYR A 33 4.28 1.19 -15.93
N GLN A 34 4.45 0.28 -16.90
CA GLN A 34 5.79 -0.08 -17.40
C GLN A 34 6.49 1.09 -18.08
N ALA A 35 5.74 1.91 -18.84
CA ALA A 35 6.29 3.11 -19.47
C ALA A 35 6.74 4.14 -18.44
N GLN A 36 6.00 4.31 -17.35
CA GLN A 36 6.40 5.19 -16.25
C GLN A 36 7.65 4.66 -15.54
N MET A 37 7.70 3.38 -15.22
CA MET A 37 8.89 2.74 -14.64
C MET A 37 10.14 2.93 -15.50
N ALA A 38 10.02 2.87 -16.83
CA ALA A 38 11.14 3.10 -17.76
C ALA A 38 11.61 4.55 -17.73
N LYS A 39 10.69 5.53 -17.65
CA LYS A 39 11.02 6.95 -17.50
C LYS A 39 11.73 7.21 -16.17
N ASP A 40 11.21 6.67 -15.08
CA ASP A 40 11.81 6.82 -13.76
C ASP A 40 13.22 6.22 -13.73
N GLN A 41 13.40 5.04 -14.34
CA GLN A 41 14.72 4.41 -14.44
C GLN A 41 15.72 5.23 -15.28
N GLN A 42 15.26 5.95 -16.29
CA GLN A 42 16.09 6.86 -17.07
C GLN A 42 16.44 8.13 -16.28
N ALA A 43 15.50 8.67 -15.53
CA ALA A 43 15.70 9.86 -14.69
C ALA A 43 16.58 9.55 -13.46
N HIS A 44 16.39 8.37 -12.87
CA HIS A 44 17.05 7.92 -11.64
C HIS A 44 17.78 6.59 -11.88
N PRO A 45 18.94 6.59 -12.60
CA PRO A 45 19.66 5.36 -12.92
C PRO A 45 20.21 4.71 -11.64
N THR A 46 20.07 3.39 -11.57
CA THR A 46 20.60 2.62 -10.44
C THR A 46 22.12 2.72 -10.38
N LEU A 47 22.66 2.88 -9.17
CA LEU A 47 24.09 2.98 -8.92
C LEU A 47 24.85 1.78 -9.52
N ALA A 48 25.87 2.07 -10.31
CA ALA A 48 26.62 1.03 -11.02
C ALA A 48 27.57 0.25 -10.09
N ILE A 49 27.73 -1.06 -10.34
CA ILE A 49 28.69 -1.91 -9.62
C ILE A 49 30.09 -1.30 -9.65
N GLY A 50 30.78 -1.28 -8.53
CA GLY A 50 32.09 -0.66 -8.35
C GLY A 50 32.07 0.83 -8.00
N SER A 51 30.91 1.50 -8.10
CA SER A 51 30.77 2.90 -7.66
C SER A 51 30.96 3.03 -6.15
N PRO A 52 31.45 4.20 -5.67
CA PRO A 52 31.48 4.49 -4.25
C PRO A 52 30.05 4.68 -3.71
N ALA A 53 29.84 4.31 -2.45
CA ALA A 53 28.58 4.57 -1.76
C ALA A 53 28.32 6.08 -1.70
N PRO A 54 27.19 6.56 -2.22
CA PRO A 54 26.80 7.96 -2.08
C PRO A 54 26.63 8.32 -0.59
N ALA A 55 27.15 9.48 -0.22
CA ALA A 55 27.05 9.99 1.14
C ALA A 55 25.60 10.30 1.51
N PHE A 56 25.28 10.08 2.77
CA PHE A 56 24.00 10.50 3.34
C PHE A 56 24.19 11.12 4.72
N ASP A 57 23.26 11.98 5.09
CA ASP A 57 23.10 12.55 6.42
C ASP A 57 21.58 12.65 6.65
N LEU A 58 20.99 11.58 7.20
CA LEU A 58 19.53 11.40 7.30
C LEU A 58 19.09 11.27 8.75
N MET A 59 17.85 11.69 9.02
CA MET A 59 17.21 11.49 10.32
C MET A 59 16.78 10.03 10.47
N GLY A 60 17.19 9.40 11.55
CA GLY A 60 16.75 8.07 11.96
C GLY A 60 15.50 8.12 12.86
N ILE A 61 14.74 7.03 12.91
CA ILE A 61 13.58 6.89 13.80
C ILE A 61 13.96 6.95 15.29
N ASP A 62 15.22 6.75 15.62
CA ASP A 62 15.81 6.93 16.96
C ASP A 62 16.03 8.40 17.37
N GLY A 63 15.61 9.34 16.51
CA GLY A 63 15.73 10.78 16.73
C GLY A 63 17.14 11.34 16.51
N ARG A 64 18.08 10.55 15.96
CA ARG A 64 19.44 10.95 15.65
C ARG A 64 19.64 11.11 14.15
N ARG A 65 20.60 11.98 13.76
CA ARG A 65 21.09 11.99 12.37
C ARG A 65 22.14 10.90 12.22
N HIS A 66 22.09 10.22 11.10
CA HIS A 66 23.01 9.15 10.73
C HIS A 66 23.76 9.54 9.45
N LYS A 67 25.07 9.46 9.50
CA LYS A 67 25.95 9.74 8.36
C LYS A 67 26.61 8.47 7.87
N LEU A 68 26.89 8.39 6.56
CA LEU A 68 27.55 7.24 5.96
C LEU A 68 28.87 6.88 6.65
N ASP A 69 29.66 7.86 7.06
CA ASP A 69 30.98 7.68 7.70
C ASP A 69 30.92 7.10 9.13
N GLU A 70 29.73 7.07 9.75
CA GLU A 70 29.51 6.41 11.04
C GLU A 70 29.42 4.88 10.89
N TYR A 71 29.08 4.38 9.71
CA TYR A 71 28.94 2.96 9.41
C TYR A 71 30.32 2.38 9.01
N ARG A 72 31.09 1.90 10.00
CA ARG A 72 32.50 1.50 9.81
C ARG A 72 32.74 -0.01 9.65
N SER A 73 31.70 -0.83 9.71
CA SER A 73 31.80 -2.27 9.49
C SER A 73 32.42 -2.58 8.12
N PRO A 74 33.18 -3.66 7.97
CA PRO A 74 33.78 -4.05 6.70
C PRO A 74 32.79 -4.18 5.53
N ILE A 75 31.57 -4.58 5.82
CA ILE A 75 30.50 -4.68 4.82
C ILE A 75 29.32 -3.83 5.28
N LEU A 76 28.80 -3.00 4.38
CA LEU A 76 27.58 -2.21 4.60
C LEU A 76 26.50 -2.61 3.61
N ALA A 77 25.33 -3.01 4.13
CA ALA A 77 24.14 -3.27 3.34
C ALA A 77 23.13 -2.13 3.53
N VAL A 78 22.89 -1.35 2.50
CA VAL A 78 21.87 -0.31 2.43
C VAL A 78 20.63 -0.89 1.75
N VAL A 79 19.48 -0.87 2.41
CA VAL A 79 18.24 -1.39 1.85
C VAL A 79 17.15 -0.32 1.81
N PHE A 80 16.61 -0.06 0.63
CA PHE A 80 15.46 0.84 0.45
C PHE A 80 14.17 0.06 0.69
N ILE A 81 13.37 0.49 1.67
CA ILE A 81 12.07 -0.08 2.03
C ILE A 81 11.05 1.02 2.25
N SER A 82 9.77 0.68 2.24
CA SER A 82 8.68 1.61 2.52
C SER A 82 7.54 0.93 3.28
N ASN A 83 6.85 1.68 4.13
CA ASN A 83 5.76 1.16 4.96
C ASN A 83 4.57 0.69 4.13
N HIS A 84 4.20 1.45 3.07
CA HIS A 84 3.04 1.14 2.25
C HIS A 84 3.23 -0.10 1.38
N CYS A 85 4.48 -0.48 1.08
CA CYS A 85 4.78 -1.52 0.10
C CYS A 85 4.58 -2.92 0.68
N PRO A 86 3.61 -3.72 0.22
CA PRO A 86 3.40 -5.09 0.70
C PRO A 86 4.59 -6.00 0.42
N ALA A 87 5.38 -5.74 -0.63
CA ALA A 87 6.62 -6.46 -0.85
C ALA A 87 7.64 -6.15 0.27
N SER A 88 7.84 -4.87 0.65
CA SER A 88 8.71 -4.52 1.80
C SER A 88 8.27 -5.24 3.06
N GLN A 89 6.96 -5.25 3.36
CA GLN A 89 6.40 -5.91 4.54
C GLN A 89 6.74 -7.41 4.57
N LEU A 90 6.60 -8.11 3.44
CA LEU A 90 6.96 -9.53 3.32
C LEU A 90 8.46 -9.79 3.49
N TYR A 91 9.31 -8.77 3.31
CA TYR A 91 10.76 -8.88 3.44
C TYR A 91 11.32 -8.39 4.79
N GLU A 92 10.55 -7.69 5.62
CA GLU A 92 11.01 -7.15 6.91
C GLU A 92 11.65 -8.24 7.81
N GLY A 93 11.01 -9.40 7.93
CA GLY A 93 11.56 -10.53 8.68
C GLY A 93 12.90 -11.03 8.17
N ARG A 94 13.08 -11.07 6.83
CA ARG A 94 14.34 -11.49 6.18
C ARG A 94 15.44 -10.45 6.33
N ILE A 95 15.12 -9.16 6.28
CA ILE A 95 16.06 -8.06 6.54
C ILE A 95 16.52 -8.11 8.00
N LYS A 96 15.59 -8.28 8.96
CA LYS A 96 15.89 -8.48 10.39
C LYS A 96 16.82 -9.68 10.60
N ALA A 97 16.55 -10.78 9.89
CA ALA A 97 17.38 -11.98 9.97
C ALA A 97 18.79 -11.73 9.41
N ILE A 98 18.94 -11.02 8.29
CA ILE A 98 20.26 -10.62 7.77
C ILE A 98 20.98 -9.74 8.80
N ALA A 99 20.33 -8.72 9.34
CA ALA A 99 20.95 -7.84 10.32
C ALA A 99 21.45 -8.61 11.55
N ARG A 100 20.64 -9.53 12.08
CA ARG A 100 21.01 -10.37 13.23
C ARG A 100 22.13 -11.38 12.91
N ASP A 101 21.98 -12.13 11.81
CA ASP A 101 22.83 -13.28 11.51
C ASP A 101 24.26 -12.87 11.09
N TYR A 102 24.45 -11.65 10.57
CA TYR A 102 25.73 -11.18 10.05
C TYR A 102 26.37 -10.06 10.89
N GLN A 103 25.71 -9.56 11.94
CA GLN A 103 26.21 -8.46 12.77
C GLN A 103 27.61 -8.76 13.34
N ASP A 104 27.78 -9.92 13.95
CA ASP A 104 29.06 -10.33 14.58
C ASP A 104 30.13 -10.72 13.55
N GLN A 105 29.76 -10.81 12.28
CA GLN A 105 30.63 -11.12 11.17
C GLN A 105 31.17 -9.87 10.45
N GLY A 106 30.84 -8.67 10.95
CA GLY A 106 31.29 -7.41 10.37
C GLY A 106 30.41 -6.88 9.23
N VAL A 107 29.14 -7.25 9.20
CA VAL A 107 28.12 -6.66 8.31
C VAL A 107 27.23 -5.73 9.12
N GLN A 108 27.00 -4.54 8.58
CA GLN A 108 26.04 -3.58 9.12
C GLN A 108 24.92 -3.35 8.11
N VAL A 109 23.68 -3.42 8.58
CA VAL A 109 22.48 -3.14 7.77
C VAL A 109 21.92 -1.79 8.14
N VAL A 110 21.53 -1.00 7.14
CA VAL A 110 20.77 0.24 7.31
C VAL A 110 19.63 0.27 6.31
N ALA A 111 18.44 0.60 6.77
CA ALA A 111 17.28 0.79 5.89
C ALA A 111 17.02 2.28 5.65
N ILE A 112 16.60 2.63 4.43
CA ILE A 112 16.23 4.00 4.04
C ILE A 112 14.83 3.97 3.45
N ALA A 113 13.93 4.84 3.97
CA ALA A 113 12.63 5.11 3.38
C ALA A 113 12.76 6.22 2.32
N PRO A 114 12.59 5.90 1.03
CA PRO A 114 12.77 6.86 -0.03
C PRO A 114 11.55 7.74 -0.31
N ASN A 115 10.35 7.33 0.15
CA ASN A 115 9.10 7.97 -0.24
C ASN A 115 8.62 8.98 0.81
N GLY A 116 8.14 10.14 0.34
CA GLY A 116 7.32 11.02 1.16
C GLY A 116 5.84 10.58 1.17
N PRO A 117 5.04 10.96 2.17
CA PRO A 117 3.63 10.59 2.23
C PRO A 117 2.80 11.26 1.11
N ASP A 118 3.16 12.45 0.69
CA ASP A 118 2.36 13.27 -0.24
C ASP A 118 2.33 12.72 -1.67
N VAL A 119 3.33 11.92 -2.04
CA VAL A 119 3.42 11.30 -3.38
C VAL A 119 2.73 9.94 -3.47
N ILE A 120 2.07 9.52 -2.38
CA ILE A 120 1.39 8.24 -2.29
C ILE A 120 -0.11 8.48 -2.28
N GLY A 121 -0.77 8.20 -3.40
CA GLY A 121 -2.23 8.25 -3.46
C GLY A 121 -2.88 7.17 -2.60
N PRO A 122 -4.13 7.39 -2.13
CA PRO A 122 -4.85 6.45 -1.27
C PRO A 122 -4.90 5.01 -1.80
N ALA A 123 -5.01 4.82 -3.11
CA ALA A 123 -5.05 3.48 -3.69
C ALA A 123 -3.73 2.70 -3.52
N ALA A 124 -2.61 3.37 -3.35
CA ALA A 124 -1.32 2.71 -3.08
C ALA A 124 -1.17 2.26 -1.62
N LEU A 125 -2.00 2.78 -0.71
CA LEU A 125 -2.00 2.46 0.72
C LEU A 125 -2.88 1.25 1.08
N ASN A 126 -3.33 0.49 0.10
CA ASN A 126 -4.33 -0.56 0.28
C ASN A 126 -3.81 -1.84 1.00
N TYR A 127 -2.53 -1.91 1.32
CA TYR A 127 -1.90 -3.03 2.06
C TYR A 127 -1.20 -2.59 3.35
N THR A 128 -1.44 -1.36 3.84
CA THR A 128 -0.74 -0.82 5.01
C THR A 128 -1.69 -0.21 6.04
N ASP A 129 -1.29 -0.22 7.30
CA ASP A 129 -1.97 0.44 8.42
C ASP A 129 -1.53 1.90 8.60
N VAL A 130 -0.33 2.26 8.09
CA VAL A 130 0.28 3.57 8.18
C VAL A 130 0.85 4.01 6.83
N ASP A 131 0.97 5.31 6.60
CA ASP A 131 1.63 5.90 5.43
C ASP A 131 3.18 5.84 5.53
N ASP A 132 3.89 6.53 4.63
CA ASP A 132 5.35 6.60 4.62
C ASP A 132 5.89 7.89 5.30
N SER A 133 5.11 8.54 6.16
CA SER A 133 5.60 9.66 6.96
C SER A 133 6.64 9.22 7.99
N PHE A 134 7.50 10.14 8.41
CA PHE A 134 8.52 9.87 9.43
C PHE A 134 7.94 9.33 10.74
N GLU A 135 6.79 9.87 11.19
CA GLU A 135 6.12 9.36 12.40
C GLU A 135 5.55 7.94 12.18
N SER A 136 5.03 7.66 11.01
CA SER A 136 4.55 6.33 10.64
C SER A 136 5.68 5.28 10.56
N MET A 137 6.90 5.69 10.21
CA MET A 137 8.07 4.80 10.25
C MET A 137 8.37 4.32 11.68
N LYS A 138 8.24 5.20 12.69
CA LYS A 138 8.42 4.84 14.11
C LYS A 138 7.39 3.80 14.53
N VAL A 139 6.10 4.04 14.19
CA VAL A 139 4.99 3.12 14.47
C VAL A 139 5.23 1.75 13.83
N ARG A 140 5.69 1.73 12.58
CA ARG A 140 6.00 0.48 11.86
C ARG A 140 7.18 -0.25 12.49
N ALA A 141 8.27 0.44 12.76
CA ALA A 141 9.49 -0.15 13.31
C ALA A 141 9.27 -0.72 14.71
N GLU A 142 8.47 -0.05 15.56
CA GLU A 142 8.06 -0.55 16.87
C GLU A 142 7.17 -1.79 16.72
N PHE A 143 6.13 -1.73 15.89
CA PHE A 143 5.21 -2.85 15.67
C PHE A 143 5.91 -4.10 15.14
N ARG A 144 6.93 -3.94 14.29
CA ARG A 144 7.68 -5.05 13.67
C ARG A 144 9.03 -5.31 14.34
N GLU A 145 9.36 -4.60 15.43
CA GLU A 145 10.59 -4.76 16.21
C GLU A 145 11.85 -4.73 15.31
N PHE A 146 12.03 -3.63 14.56
CA PHE A 146 13.20 -3.49 13.69
C PHE A 146 14.50 -3.46 14.49
N ASN A 147 15.46 -4.28 14.09
CA ASN A 147 16.79 -4.41 14.73
C ASN A 147 17.90 -3.77 13.90
N PHE A 148 17.57 -2.81 13.06
CA PHE A 148 18.47 -2.04 12.20
C PHE A 148 18.06 -0.57 12.18
N PRO A 149 18.99 0.39 11.93
CA PRO A 149 18.64 1.79 11.72
C PRO A 149 17.69 1.95 10.54
N TYR A 150 16.62 2.75 10.73
CA TYR A 150 15.67 3.08 9.68
C TYR A 150 15.63 4.59 9.49
N LEU A 151 16.09 5.05 8.33
CA LEU A 151 16.37 6.45 8.03
C LEU A 151 15.36 7.01 7.03
N TYR A 152 15.05 8.30 7.15
CA TYR A 152 14.05 8.98 6.32
C TYR A 152 14.70 9.88 5.28
N ASP A 153 14.44 9.63 4.00
CA ASP A 153 14.86 10.43 2.85
C ASP A 153 13.65 11.01 2.07
N GLY A 154 12.43 10.70 2.51
CA GLY A 154 11.20 10.99 1.75
C GLY A 154 10.90 12.46 1.55
N GLU A 155 11.48 13.38 2.35
CA GLU A 155 11.26 14.82 2.18
C GLU A 155 11.89 15.34 0.88
N THR A 156 13.15 15.01 0.64
CA THR A 156 13.92 15.51 -0.52
C THR A 156 14.28 14.45 -1.53
N GLN A 157 14.31 13.18 -1.13
CA GLN A 157 14.79 12.02 -1.89
C GLN A 157 16.24 12.17 -2.39
N ALA A 158 17.03 13.04 -1.75
CA ALA A 158 18.37 13.37 -2.20
C ALA A 158 19.31 12.16 -2.23
N VAL A 159 19.15 11.24 -1.30
CA VAL A 159 19.91 9.98 -1.26
C VAL A 159 19.34 8.97 -2.25
N ALA A 160 18.02 8.82 -2.31
CA ALA A 160 17.37 7.94 -3.28
C ALA A 160 17.74 8.30 -4.72
N HIS A 161 17.81 9.60 -5.08
CA HIS A 161 18.26 10.05 -6.40
C HIS A 161 19.68 9.57 -6.76
N GLN A 162 20.58 9.46 -5.78
CA GLN A 162 21.96 9.04 -6.02
C GLN A 162 22.11 7.50 -6.08
N TYR A 163 21.29 6.74 -5.36
CA TYR A 163 21.29 5.27 -5.37
C TYR A 163 20.45 4.70 -6.52
N GLY A 164 19.39 5.39 -6.95
CA GLY A 164 18.45 4.95 -7.98
C GLY A 164 17.71 3.65 -7.63
N PRO A 165 17.08 3.52 -6.44
CA PRO A 165 16.28 2.33 -6.14
C PRO A 165 15.05 2.28 -7.06
N LYS A 166 14.91 1.20 -7.82
CA LYS A 166 13.78 1.01 -8.77
C LYS A 166 12.47 0.71 -8.05
N VAL A 167 12.59 -0.08 -6.99
CA VAL A 167 11.47 -0.60 -6.21
C VAL A 167 11.85 -0.64 -4.73
N THR A 168 10.86 -0.92 -3.88
CA THR A 168 11.07 -1.32 -2.49
C THR A 168 10.55 -2.76 -2.30
N PRO A 169 11.35 -3.71 -1.74
CA PRO A 169 12.72 -3.53 -1.30
C PRO A 169 13.76 -3.56 -2.44
N HIS A 170 14.86 -2.79 -2.29
CA HIS A 170 16.04 -2.84 -3.14
C HIS A 170 17.30 -2.74 -2.27
N ILE A 171 18.23 -3.71 -2.35
CA ILE A 171 19.42 -3.77 -1.51
C ILE A 171 20.69 -3.44 -2.30
N PHE A 172 21.61 -2.71 -1.66
CA PHE A 172 22.95 -2.34 -2.16
C PHE A 172 23.98 -2.75 -1.11
N ILE A 173 24.95 -3.58 -1.50
CA ILE A 173 25.98 -4.11 -0.57
C ILE A 173 27.36 -3.60 -0.98
N PHE A 174 28.03 -2.94 -0.03
CA PHE A 174 29.31 -2.28 -0.20
C PHE A 174 30.38 -2.98 0.62
N ASP A 175 31.62 -3.01 0.08
CA ASP A 175 32.80 -3.50 0.77
C ASP A 175 33.41 -2.47 1.75
N ALA A 176 34.59 -2.78 2.30
CA ALA A 176 35.29 -1.94 3.26
C ALA A 176 35.73 -0.59 2.69
N GLU A 177 36.02 -0.52 1.39
CA GLU A 177 36.32 0.70 0.62
C GLU A 177 35.07 1.43 0.18
N ARG A 178 33.87 0.98 0.64
CA ARG A 178 32.57 1.50 0.23
C ARG A 178 32.33 1.45 -1.29
N LYS A 179 32.87 0.41 -1.95
CA LYS A 179 32.56 0.11 -3.36
C LYS A 179 31.40 -0.85 -3.45
N LEU A 180 30.43 -0.56 -4.31
CA LEU A 180 29.27 -1.41 -4.54
C LEU A 180 29.68 -2.76 -5.15
N ARG A 181 29.34 -3.85 -4.48
CA ARG A 181 29.65 -5.22 -4.91
C ARG A 181 28.43 -6.02 -5.31
N TYR A 182 27.27 -5.66 -4.77
CA TYR A 182 25.99 -6.26 -5.14
C TYR A 182 24.90 -5.21 -5.10
N GLU A 183 24.00 -5.22 -6.08
CA GLU A 183 22.70 -4.54 -6.03
C GLU A 183 21.61 -5.43 -6.61
N GLY A 184 20.40 -5.34 -6.02
CA GLY A 184 19.29 -6.14 -6.51
C GLY A 184 18.28 -6.54 -5.45
N ARG A 185 17.69 -7.71 -5.65
CA ARG A 185 16.71 -8.32 -4.73
C ARG A 185 17.41 -9.00 -3.53
N ILE A 186 16.63 -9.22 -2.46
CA ILE A 186 17.12 -9.94 -1.26
C ILE A 186 17.17 -11.45 -1.56
N ASP A 187 16.14 -11.99 -2.18
CA ASP A 187 16.06 -13.38 -2.65
C ASP A 187 15.12 -13.50 -3.88
N ASP A 188 14.91 -14.71 -4.38
CA ASP A 188 14.24 -14.97 -5.66
C ASP A 188 12.70 -15.05 -5.59
N ARG A 189 12.08 -14.89 -4.40
CA ARG A 189 10.62 -14.97 -4.22
C ARG A 189 10.10 -14.07 -3.11
N MET A 190 8.96 -13.40 -3.33
CA MET A 190 8.26 -12.65 -2.28
C MET A 190 7.79 -13.54 -1.14
N GLN A 191 7.21 -14.70 -1.46
CA GLN A 191 6.83 -15.70 -0.46
C GLN A 191 8.08 -16.47 0.00
N GLU A 192 8.47 -16.29 1.25
CA GLU A 192 9.70 -16.86 1.83
C GLU A 192 9.76 -18.38 1.69
N ALA A 193 8.65 -19.08 1.97
CA ALA A 193 8.57 -20.55 1.84
C ALA A 193 8.81 -21.08 0.41
N LYS A 194 8.74 -20.21 -0.60
CA LYS A 194 8.99 -20.55 -2.00
C LYS A 194 10.37 -20.13 -2.49
N SER A 195 11.14 -19.41 -1.66
CA SER A 195 12.49 -18.97 -2.03
C SER A 195 13.45 -20.14 -2.11
N LYS A 196 14.28 -20.14 -3.17
CA LYS A 196 15.32 -21.16 -3.42
C LYS A 196 16.71 -20.55 -3.48
N VAL A 197 16.82 -19.24 -3.71
CA VAL A 197 18.07 -18.54 -3.88
C VAL A 197 18.06 -17.28 -3.01
N SER A 198 18.97 -17.22 -2.05
CA SER A 198 19.16 -16.06 -1.15
C SER A 198 20.23 -15.16 -1.72
N ASP A 199 19.91 -14.37 -2.75
CA ASP A 199 20.89 -13.60 -3.54
C ASP A 199 21.75 -12.66 -2.67
N ALA A 200 21.11 -11.89 -1.76
CA ALA A 200 21.84 -10.99 -0.86
C ALA A 200 22.76 -11.75 0.11
N ARG A 201 22.31 -12.87 0.70
CA ARG A 201 23.14 -13.71 1.57
C ARG A 201 24.32 -14.32 0.81
N ASN A 202 24.10 -14.81 -0.42
CA ASN A 202 25.17 -15.33 -1.25
C ASN A 202 26.23 -14.27 -1.54
N ALA A 203 25.84 -13.00 -1.76
CA ALA A 203 26.76 -11.90 -1.94
C ALA A 203 27.54 -11.59 -0.64
N LEU A 204 26.87 -11.53 0.50
CA LEU A 204 27.50 -11.34 1.81
C LEU A 204 28.51 -12.45 2.14
N ASP A 205 28.12 -13.73 1.95
CA ASP A 205 28.98 -14.89 2.20
C ASP A 205 30.23 -14.88 1.33
N ALA A 206 30.09 -14.52 0.05
CA ALA A 206 31.22 -14.38 -0.87
C ALA A 206 32.19 -13.28 -0.39
N MET A 207 31.67 -12.12 -0.01
CA MET A 207 32.47 -10.99 0.47
C MET A 207 33.20 -11.30 1.79
N LEU A 208 32.51 -11.95 2.75
CA LEU A 208 33.10 -12.40 4.01
C LEU A 208 34.21 -13.43 3.77
N ALA A 209 34.01 -14.30 2.78
CA ALA A 209 35.06 -15.26 2.36
C ALA A 209 36.15 -14.64 1.47
N GLN A 210 36.14 -13.32 1.27
CA GLN A 210 37.08 -12.59 0.38
C GLN A 210 37.08 -13.13 -1.07
N LYS A 211 35.94 -13.63 -1.52
CA LYS A 211 35.71 -14.12 -2.89
C LYS A 211 34.94 -13.08 -3.73
N PRO A 212 35.12 -13.08 -5.05
CA PRO A 212 34.29 -12.28 -5.92
C PRO A 212 32.81 -12.66 -5.77
N VAL A 213 31.93 -11.66 -5.80
CA VAL A 213 30.48 -11.88 -5.86
C VAL A 213 30.14 -12.39 -7.26
N ALA A 214 29.71 -13.65 -7.36
CA ALA A 214 29.46 -14.31 -8.66
C ALA A 214 28.33 -13.66 -9.46
N VAL A 215 27.29 -13.19 -8.77
CA VAL A 215 26.14 -12.48 -9.35
C VAL A 215 26.06 -11.13 -8.67
N ALA A 216 26.65 -10.10 -9.26
CA ALA A 216 26.73 -8.76 -8.69
C ALA A 216 25.44 -7.94 -8.88
N HIS A 217 24.56 -8.34 -9.80
CA HIS A 217 23.30 -7.69 -10.10
C HIS A 217 22.17 -8.72 -10.27
N THR A 218 21.01 -8.44 -9.69
CA THR A 218 19.78 -9.24 -9.91
C THR A 218 18.59 -8.34 -10.20
N ALA A 219 17.67 -8.83 -11.05
CA ALA A 219 16.42 -8.12 -11.29
C ALA A 219 15.59 -8.00 -10.02
N VAL A 220 15.17 -6.79 -9.70
CA VAL A 220 14.36 -6.48 -8.52
C VAL A 220 12.86 -6.60 -8.81
N PHE A 221 12.07 -6.87 -7.78
CA PHE A 221 10.62 -6.85 -7.81
C PHE A 221 10.07 -6.28 -6.50
N GLY A 222 8.98 -5.56 -6.59
CA GLY A 222 8.38 -4.82 -5.47
C GLY A 222 7.48 -3.71 -5.96
N CYS A 223 7.12 -2.78 -5.08
CA CYS A 223 6.42 -1.56 -5.45
C CYS A 223 7.43 -0.54 -5.99
N SER A 224 7.09 0.12 -7.10
CA SER A 224 7.95 1.19 -7.64
C SER A 224 8.22 2.27 -6.59
N THR A 225 9.44 2.78 -6.56
CA THR A 225 9.77 3.98 -5.80
C THR A 225 8.83 5.11 -6.21
N LYS A 226 8.26 5.82 -5.23
CA LYS A 226 7.36 6.95 -5.49
C LYS A 226 8.18 8.23 -5.45
N TRP A 227 8.52 8.73 -6.65
CA TRP A 227 9.33 9.95 -6.78
C TRP A 227 8.49 11.21 -6.55
N ASN A 228 9.09 12.26 -5.99
CA ASN A 228 8.40 13.53 -5.70
C ASN A 228 7.83 14.19 -6.96
N GLU A 229 8.38 13.87 -8.13
CA GLU A 229 7.86 14.30 -9.44
C GLU A 229 6.46 13.74 -9.75
N HIS A 230 6.00 12.72 -9.02
CA HIS A 230 4.68 12.10 -9.18
C HIS A 230 3.59 12.72 -8.29
N LEU A 231 3.88 13.80 -7.57
CA LEU A 231 2.94 14.46 -6.64
C LEU A 231 1.60 14.79 -7.32
N GLU A 232 1.62 15.28 -8.54
CA GLU A 232 0.41 15.60 -9.30
C GLU A 232 -0.51 14.39 -9.51
N SER A 233 0.06 13.20 -9.72
CA SER A 233 -0.70 11.96 -9.86
C SER A 233 -1.43 11.57 -8.57
N ALA A 234 -0.76 11.68 -7.42
CA ALA A 234 -1.37 11.41 -6.11
C ALA A 234 -2.49 12.40 -5.81
N GLN A 235 -2.28 13.68 -6.10
CA GLN A 235 -3.28 14.74 -5.93
C GLN A 235 -4.48 14.57 -6.89
N ALA A 236 -4.26 14.09 -8.10
CA ALA A 236 -5.33 13.85 -9.09
C ALA A 236 -6.34 12.81 -8.58
N GLU A 237 -5.90 11.76 -7.90
CA GLU A 237 -6.77 10.75 -7.30
C GLU A 237 -7.72 11.36 -6.26
N MET A 238 -7.21 12.21 -5.39
CA MET A 238 -8.03 12.90 -4.39
C MET A 238 -8.96 13.94 -5.02
N LYS A 239 -8.50 14.65 -6.05
CA LYS A 239 -9.33 15.60 -6.79
C LYS A 239 -10.52 14.89 -7.47
N GLU A 240 -10.27 13.73 -8.08
CA GLU A 240 -11.34 12.91 -8.67
C GLU A 240 -12.32 12.42 -7.60
N TRP A 241 -11.82 11.96 -6.46
CA TRP A 241 -12.67 11.56 -5.34
C TRP A 241 -13.55 12.72 -4.84
N ASN A 242 -12.96 13.87 -4.59
CA ASN A 242 -13.64 15.05 -4.05
C ASN A 242 -14.69 15.63 -5.00
N ALA A 243 -14.61 15.33 -6.30
CA ALA A 243 -15.60 15.72 -7.30
C ALA A 243 -16.82 14.78 -7.38
N ARG A 244 -16.80 13.64 -6.67
CA ARG A 244 -17.92 12.70 -6.68
C ARG A 244 -19.14 13.28 -5.99
N PRO A 245 -20.36 12.99 -6.50
CA PRO A 245 -21.58 13.42 -5.83
C PRO A 245 -21.73 12.73 -4.48
N VAL A 246 -22.16 13.49 -3.48
CA VAL A 246 -22.50 12.98 -2.15
C VAL A 246 -24.02 12.95 -2.03
N SER A 247 -24.55 11.78 -1.74
CA SER A 247 -25.99 11.55 -1.53
C SER A 247 -26.25 10.87 -0.19
N ILE A 248 -27.49 10.88 0.23
CA ILE A 248 -27.97 10.20 1.43
C ILE A 248 -29.30 9.51 1.10
N GLU A 249 -29.46 8.28 1.58
CA GLU A 249 -30.65 7.47 1.45
C GLU A 249 -31.25 7.25 2.85
N THR A 250 -32.57 7.00 2.91
CA THR A 250 -33.21 6.61 4.17
C THR A 250 -33.11 5.10 4.40
N ILE A 251 -33.05 4.69 5.67
CA ILE A 251 -33.06 3.29 6.09
C ILE A 251 -34.06 3.07 7.20
N SER A 252 -34.91 2.05 7.03
CA SER A 252 -35.88 1.62 8.02
C SER A 252 -35.25 0.68 9.06
N LEU A 253 -35.97 0.39 10.15
CA LEU A 253 -35.57 -0.60 11.15
C LEU A 253 -35.36 -2.00 10.53
N ASP A 254 -36.20 -2.39 9.56
CA ASP A 254 -36.01 -3.64 8.81
C ASP A 254 -34.81 -3.58 7.90
N GLY A 255 -34.53 -2.44 7.30
CA GLY A 255 -33.31 -2.19 6.52
C GLY A 255 -32.04 -2.34 7.38
N LEU A 256 -32.08 -1.86 8.64
CA LEU A 256 -30.96 -2.04 9.58
C LEU A 256 -30.73 -3.52 9.94
N ARG A 257 -31.82 -4.30 10.18
CA ARG A 257 -31.71 -5.75 10.39
C ARG A 257 -31.07 -6.46 9.19
N GLN A 258 -31.51 -6.09 7.98
CA GLN A 258 -30.96 -6.64 6.75
C GLN A 258 -29.48 -6.24 6.54
N LEU A 259 -29.13 -4.99 6.82
CA LEU A 259 -27.74 -4.51 6.76
C LEU A 259 -26.83 -5.29 7.70
N ARG A 260 -27.31 -5.58 8.92
CA ARG A 260 -26.59 -6.39 9.91
C ARG A 260 -26.45 -7.86 9.54
N ALA A 261 -27.48 -8.43 8.94
CA ALA A 261 -27.54 -9.83 8.55
C ALA A 261 -26.82 -10.13 7.22
N SER A 262 -26.53 -9.09 6.43
CA SER A 262 -25.90 -9.28 5.12
C SER A 262 -24.46 -9.74 5.30
N ALA A 263 -24.12 -10.87 4.61
CA ALA A 263 -22.76 -11.28 4.36
C ALA A 263 -22.45 -10.98 2.88
N PRO A 264 -22.04 -9.75 2.56
CA PRO A 264 -22.03 -9.26 1.18
C PRO A 264 -20.86 -9.78 0.33
N GLY A 265 -20.10 -10.77 0.83
CA GLY A 265 -18.86 -11.22 0.18
C GLY A 265 -17.72 -10.21 0.23
N LYS A 266 -17.93 -9.10 0.97
CA LYS A 266 -16.96 -8.03 1.22
C LYS A 266 -16.81 -7.79 2.71
N THR A 267 -15.68 -7.23 3.12
CA THR A 267 -15.56 -6.69 4.48
C THR A 267 -16.32 -5.37 4.56
N LEU A 268 -17.20 -5.26 5.55
CA LEU A 268 -18.10 -4.13 5.72
C LEU A 268 -17.76 -3.38 7.01
N MET A 269 -17.45 -2.11 6.91
CA MET A 269 -17.35 -1.17 8.03
C MET A 269 -18.63 -0.34 8.08
N ILE A 270 -19.34 -0.35 9.21
CA ILE A 270 -20.54 0.46 9.44
C ILE A 270 -20.26 1.36 10.63
N ASN A 271 -20.45 2.66 10.45
CA ASN A 271 -20.32 3.66 11.52
C ASN A 271 -21.66 4.37 11.72
N PHE A 272 -22.11 4.39 12.96
CA PHE A 272 -23.31 5.11 13.40
C PHE A 272 -22.85 6.40 14.10
N TRP A 273 -23.38 7.53 13.64
CA TRP A 273 -22.94 8.85 14.04
C TRP A 273 -24.07 9.88 14.02
N ALA A 274 -23.80 11.10 14.50
CA ALA A 274 -24.75 12.21 14.40
C ALA A 274 -24.02 13.55 14.29
N THR A 275 -24.66 14.58 13.74
CA THR A 275 -24.09 15.93 13.57
C THR A 275 -23.90 16.67 14.89
N TRP A 276 -24.62 16.31 15.93
CA TRP A 276 -24.47 16.85 17.29
C TRP A 276 -23.44 16.12 18.13
N CYS A 277 -22.93 14.97 17.64
CA CYS A 277 -21.95 14.13 18.34
C CYS A 277 -20.52 14.61 18.00
N ALA A 278 -19.89 15.34 18.91
CA ALA A 278 -18.55 15.89 18.68
C ALA A 278 -17.48 14.81 18.44
N PRO A 279 -17.37 13.70 19.21
CA PRO A 279 -16.42 12.63 18.92
C PRO A 279 -16.68 11.98 17.57
N CYS A 280 -17.95 11.83 17.14
CA CYS A 280 -18.28 11.32 15.82
C CYS A 280 -17.70 12.17 14.69
N GLN A 281 -17.83 13.51 14.82
CA GLN A 281 -17.27 14.43 13.82
C GLN A 281 -15.74 14.39 13.79
N THR A 282 -15.10 14.15 14.93
CA THR A 282 -13.64 14.07 15.05
C THR A 282 -13.09 12.80 14.38
N GLU A 283 -13.75 11.64 14.55
CA GLU A 283 -13.28 10.36 13.99
C GLU A 283 -13.63 10.15 12.52
N TYR A 284 -14.70 10.80 12.03
CA TYR A 284 -15.25 10.56 10.68
C TYR A 284 -14.21 10.68 9.55
N PRO A 285 -13.32 11.70 9.54
CA PRO A 285 -12.27 11.79 8.51
C PRO A 285 -11.34 10.57 8.49
N ALA A 286 -11.00 10.00 9.66
CA ALA A 286 -10.13 8.84 9.75
C ALA A 286 -10.80 7.54 9.25
N LEU A 287 -12.11 7.41 9.45
CA LEU A 287 -12.92 6.31 8.89
C LEU A 287 -13.00 6.42 7.36
N LEU A 288 -13.27 7.62 6.84
CA LEU A 288 -13.30 7.88 5.41
C LEU A 288 -11.94 7.63 4.76
N GLU A 289 -10.84 8.10 5.38
CA GLU A 289 -9.47 7.82 4.94
C GLU A 289 -9.20 6.31 4.89
N THR A 290 -9.61 5.56 5.90
CA THR A 290 -9.48 4.10 5.94
C THR A 290 -10.24 3.43 4.78
N TYR A 291 -11.43 3.92 4.46
CA TYR A 291 -12.16 3.46 3.28
C TYR A 291 -11.41 3.79 1.98
N LEU A 292 -10.90 5.01 1.82
CA LEU A 292 -10.15 5.42 0.64
C LEU A 292 -8.93 4.54 0.38
N TRP A 293 -8.27 4.09 1.44
CA TRP A 293 -7.14 3.18 1.31
C TRP A 293 -7.57 1.79 0.82
N TYR A 294 -8.65 1.24 1.36
CA TYR A 294 -9.00 -0.18 1.14
C TYR A 294 -10.12 -0.41 0.13
N ARG A 295 -10.74 0.64 -0.44
CA ARG A 295 -11.89 0.55 -1.36
C ARG A 295 -11.67 -0.33 -2.59
N SER A 296 -10.42 -0.58 -2.97
CA SER A 296 -10.07 -1.46 -4.09
C SER A 296 -9.98 -2.95 -3.71
N ARG A 297 -10.17 -3.29 -2.43
CA ARG A 297 -9.95 -4.64 -1.87
C ARG A 297 -11.23 -5.18 -1.21
N ASP A 298 -12.30 -5.38 -1.95
CA ASP A 298 -13.56 -5.95 -1.41
C ASP A 298 -13.92 -5.41 -0.01
N PHE A 299 -13.78 -4.09 0.15
CA PHE A 299 -14.07 -3.35 1.37
C PHE A 299 -15.11 -2.26 1.10
N GLU A 300 -16.11 -2.16 1.98
CA GLU A 300 -17.19 -1.18 1.88
C GLU A 300 -17.34 -0.41 3.20
N PHE A 301 -17.60 0.89 3.10
CA PHE A 301 -17.95 1.74 4.23
C PHE A 301 -19.39 2.22 4.09
N VAL A 302 -20.20 1.95 5.11
CA VAL A 302 -21.57 2.44 5.26
C VAL A 302 -21.63 3.41 6.43
N SER A 303 -22.04 4.63 6.18
CA SER A 303 -22.24 5.68 7.16
C SER A 303 -23.73 5.78 7.49
N VAL A 304 -24.10 5.68 8.76
CA VAL A 304 -25.51 5.73 9.21
C VAL A 304 -25.70 6.89 10.18
N ALA A 305 -26.40 7.94 9.76
CA ALA A 305 -26.75 9.08 10.59
C ALA A 305 -27.94 8.74 11.50
N MET A 306 -27.74 8.85 12.83
CA MET A 306 -28.71 8.55 13.90
C MET A 306 -29.43 9.82 14.34
N GLN A 307 -30.19 10.44 13.40
CA GLN A 307 -30.88 11.72 13.61
C GLN A 307 -32.28 11.67 12.99
N GLU A 308 -33.11 12.59 13.42
CA GLU A 308 -34.47 12.74 12.88
C GLU A 308 -34.48 13.06 11.39
N PRO A 309 -35.43 12.55 10.61
CA PRO A 309 -35.52 12.81 9.16
C PRO A 309 -35.52 14.29 8.79
N ALA A 310 -36.07 15.16 9.65
CA ALA A 310 -36.11 16.62 9.44
C ALA A 310 -34.69 17.26 9.40
N GLU A 311 -33.68 16.61 9.99
CA GLU A 311 -32.30 17.08 10.03
C GLU A 311 -31.46 16.67 8.81
N GLN A 312 -32.04 15.99 7.83
CA GLN A 312 -31.36 15.54 6.61
C GLN A 312 -30.51 16.63 5.93
N PRO A 313 -30.94 17.90 5.82
CA PRO A 313 -30.11 18.94 5.20
C PRO A 313 -28.79 19.20 5.97
N ALA A 314 -28.81 19.11 7.31
CA ALA A 314 -27.62 19.30 8.14
C ALA A 314 -26.65 18.12 7.98
N VAL A 315 -27.19 16.89 7.96
CA VAL A 315 -26.42 15.66 7.72
C VAL A 315 -25.76 15.70 6.34
N LEU A 316 -26.52 16.02 5.28
CA LEU A 316 -26.01 16.11 3.92
C LEU A 316 -24.90 17.16 3.79
N LYS A 317 -25.08 18.32 4.43
CA LYS A 317 -24.07 19.39 4.45
C LYS A 317 -22.76 18.93 5.10
N PHE A 318 -22.85 18.19 6.21
CA PHE A 318 -21.65 17.60 6.85
C PHE A 318 -20.96 16.62 5.92
N LEU A 319 -21.69 15.66 5.35
CA LEU A 319 -21.15 14.66 4.43
C LEU A 319 -20.49 15.27 3.19
N GLN A 320 -21.10 16.32 2.62
CA GLN A 320 -20.52 17.08 1.51
C GLN A 320 -19.21 17.77 1.89
N LYS A 321 -19.16 18.36 3.10
CA LYS A 321 -17.92 18.98 3.64
C LYS A 321 -16.80 17.93 3.79
N GLN A 322 -17.15 16.69 4.13
CA GLN A 322 -16.19 15.59 4.26
C GLN A 322 -15.88 14.91 2.91
N HIS A 323 -16.51 15.31 1.80
CA HIS A 323 -16.44 14.60 0.52
C HIS A 323 -16.77 13.11 0.64
N SER A 324 -17.75 12.79 1.47
CA SER A 324 -18.15 11.42 1.81
C SER A 324 -19.00 10.78 0.71
N ALA A 325 -18.38 10.46 -0.41
CA ALA A 325 -19.05 9.77 -1.53
C ALA A 325 -19.10 8.24 -1.30
N VAL A 326 -19.43 7.82 -0.07
CA VAL A 326 -19.69 6.44 0.32
C VAL A 326 -21.19 6.18 0.36
N ARG A 327 -21.62 4.99 0.76
CA ARG A 327 -23.02 4.71 1.03
C ARG A 327 -23.43 5.38 2.33
N ASN A 328 -24.10 6.53 2.23
CA ASN A 328 -24.60 7.28 3.37
C ASN A 328 -26.08 7.00 3.57
N LEU A 329 -26.43 6.59 4.77
CA LEU A 329 -27.81 6.27 5.19
C LEU A 329 -28.21 7.19 6.34
N MET A 330 -29.51 7.40 6.48
CA MET A 330 -30.13 8.12 7.58
C MET A 330 -31.41 7.40 8.01
N LEU A 331 -31.67 7.36 9.31
CA LEU A 331 -32.89 6.74 9.83
C LEU A 331 -34.13 7.41 9.24
N ASP A 332 -35.14 6.62 8.94
CA ASP A 332 -36.49 7.07 8.62
C ASP A 332 -37.42 7.17 9.85
N SER A 333 -36.82 7.07 11.05
CA SER A 333 -37.49 7.04 12.35
C SER A 333 -36.78 7.97 13.34
N ASP A 334 -37.54 8.51 14.27
CA ASP A 334 -37.06 9.26 15.44
C ASP A 334 -36.71 8.35 16.64
N ASP A 335 -37.08 7.07 16.58
CA ASP A 335 -36.77 6.10 17.65
C ASP A 335 -35.37 5.51 17.47
N VAL A 336 -34.39 6.24 17.97
CA VAL A 336 -32.96 5.85 17.97
C VAL A 336 -32.72 4.54 18.74
N TYR A 337 -33.45 4.30 19.84
CA TYR A 337 -33.29 3.07 20.64
C TYR A 337 -33.83 1.85 19.90
N ALA A 338 -34.97 1.98 19.21
CA ALA A 338 -35.47 0.92 18.36
C ALA A 338 -34.51 0.61 17.21
N ALA A 339 -33.84 1.64 16.63
CA ALA A 339 -32.81 1.45 15.60
C ALA A 339 -31.59 0.72 16.13
N MET A 340 -31.09 1.09 17.31
CA MET A 340 -29.98 0.39 17.97
C MET A 340 -30.32 -1.09 18.19
N ALA A 341 -31.46 -1.38 18.79
CA ALA A 341 -31.92 -2.76 19.07
C ALA A 341 -32.18 -3.56 17.78
N ALA A 342 -32.64 -2.90 16.71
CA ALA A 342 -32.87 -3.54 15.43
C ALA A 342 -31.57 -3.94 14.73
N PHE A 343 -30.52 -3.11 14.86
CA PHE A 343 -29.22 -3.39 14.25
C PHE A 343 -28.44 -4.41 15.08
N ASP A 344 -28.29 -4.18 16.38
CA ASP A 344 -27.50 -5.06 17.26
C ASP A 344 -28.05 -5.01 18.69
N PRO A 345 -28.72 -6.10 19.18
CA PRO A 345 -29.31 -6.15 20.52
C PRO A 345 -28.33 -5.94 21.66
N ALA A 346 -27.02 -6.11 21.41
CA ALA A 346 -25.99 -5.88 22.39
C ALA A 346 -25.35 -4.46 22.27
N TRP A 347 -25.95 -3.55 21.49
CA TRP A 347 -25.55 -2.14 21.44
C TRP A 347 -26.22 -1.38 22.60
N GLU A 348 -25.45 -1.03 23.62
CA GLU A 348 -25.95 -0.53 24.91
C GLU A 348 -26.07 0.99 25.01
N SER A 349 -25.26 1.75 24.24
CA SER A 349 -25.22 3.21 24.39
C SER A 349 -24.89 3.93 23.08
N GLY A 350 -25.62 4.95 22.77
CA GLY A 350 -25.48 6.01 21.77
C GLY A 350 -24.39 5.92 20.68
N VAL A 351 -24.04 7.07 20.16
CA VAL A 351 -23.01 7.24 19.10
C VAL A 351 -21.76 7.94 19.64
N PRO A 352 -20.56 7.71 19.05
CA PRO A 352 -20.30 6.87 17.90
C PRO A 352 -20.31 5.38 18.21
N PHE A 353 -20.74 4.59 17.22
CA PHE A 353 -20.62 3.14 17.28
C PHE A 353 -20.12 2.62 15.92
N THR A 354 -19.04 1.85 15.94
CA THR A 354 -18.45 1.28 14.72
C THR A 354 -18.39 -0.24 14.82
N ILE A 355 -18.83 -0.90 13.76
CA ILE A 355 -18.70 -2.34 13.61
C ILE A 355 -18.01 -2.68 12.30
N VAL A 356 -17.13 -3.69 12.33
CA VAL A 356 -16.53 -4.27 11.14
C VAL A 356 -16.95 -5.73 11.04
N ILE A 357 -17.48 -6.10 9.88
CA ILE A 357 -18.01 -7.43 9.59
C ILE A 357 -17.20 -7.98 8.40
N ALA A 358 -16.60 -9.17 8.57
CA ALA A 358 -15.90 -9.86 7.50
C ALA A 358 -16.85 -10.34 6.40
N ALA A 359 -16.29 -10.70 5.26
CA ALA A 359 -17.03 -11.20 4.10
C ALA A 359 -17.92 -12.44 4.39
N ASP A 360 -17.57 -13.23 5.39
CA ASP A 360 -18.32 -14.40 5.87
C ASP A 360 -19.37 -14.09 6.95
N GLY A 361 -19.52 -12.80 7.33
CA GLY A 361 -20.45 -12.35 8.36
C GLY A 361 -19.90 -12.33 9.78
N LYS A 362 -18.64 -12.75 10.00
CA LYS A 362 -17.99 -12.69 11.32
C LYS A 362 -17.73 -11.23 11.72
N VAL A 363 -18.07 -10.88 12.96
CA VAL A 363 -17.73 -9.57 13.53
C VAL A 363 -16.24 -9.54 13.89
N LEU A 364 -15.49 -8.63 13.26
CA LEU A 364 -14.06 -8.42 13.49
C LEU A 364 -13.77 -7.37 14.54
N LEU A 365 -14.57 -6.32 14.56
CA LEU A 365 -14.50 -5.21 15.51
C LEU A 365 -15.90 -4.78 15.89
N ARG A 366 -16.07 -4.44 17.15
CA ARG A 366 -17.25 -3.81 17.69
C ARG A 366 -16.80 -2.77 18.70
N GLN A 367 -16.91 -1.51 18.35
CA GLN A 367 -16.40 -0.40 19.14
C GLN A 367 -17.51 0.58 19.48
N GLN A 368 -17.75 0.74 20.77
CA GLN A 368 -18.52 1.82 21.34
C GLN A 368 -17.57 3.00 21.64
N GLY A 369 -17.94 4.21 21.28
CA GLY A 369 -17.07 5.37 21.37
C GLY A 369 -16.07 5.47 20.20
N GLU A 370 -15.12 6.38 20.32
CA GLU A 370 -14.13 6.68 19.29
C GLU A 370 -13.23 5.48 18.95
N VAL A 371 -12.94 5.30 17.66
CA VAL A 371 -12.17 4.16 17.15
C VAL A 371 -10.67 4.47 17.16
N ASN A 372 -9.86 3.54 17.64
CA ASN A 372 -8.42 3.56 17.39
C ASN A 372 -8.13 3.21 15.92
N LYS A 373 -7.66 4.20 15.16
CA LYS A 373 -7.40 4.08 13.72
C LYS A 373 -6.43 2.94 13.36
N LEU A 374 -5.37 2.75 14.13
CA LEU A 374 -4.38 1.69 13.87
C LEU A 374 -4.95 0.30 14.13
N GLU A 375 -5.65 0.13 15.24
CA GLU A 375 -6.30 -1.14 15.57
C GLU A 375 -7.35 -1.50 14.52
N LEU A 376 -8.20 -0.53 14.14
CA LEU A 376 -9.20 -0.71 13.09
C LEU A 376 -8.54 -1.19 11.78
N ARG A 377 -7.51 -0.51 11.32
CA ARG A 377 -6.82 -0.84 10.07
C ARG A 377 -6.16 -2.21 10.12
N ARG A 378 -5.48 -2.56 11.20
CA ARG A 378 -4.86 -3.88 11.38
C ARG A 378 -5.90 -5.00 11.40
N LYS A 379 -7.04 -4.81 12.07
CA LYS A 379 -8.15 -5.76 12.04
C LYS A 379 -8.71 -5.96 10.63
N ILE A 380 -8.88 -4.88 9.88
CA ILE A 380 -9.32 -4.95 8.48
C ILE A 380 -8.28 -5.71 7.64
N LEU A 381 -7.03 -5.30 7.68
CA LEU A 381 -5.94 -5.88 6.87
C LEU A 381 -5.73 -7.36 7.12
N GLY A 382 -5.82 -7.81 8.38
CA GLY A 382 -5.72 -9.22 8.76
C GLY A 382 -6.88 -10.10 8.25
N ASN A 383 -7.92 -9.51 7.66
CA ASN A 383 -9.11 -10.21 7.17
C ASN A 383 -9.49 -9.90 5.71
N LEU A 384 -8.81 -8.93 5.06
CA LEU A 384 -9.00 -8.70 3.64
C LEU A 384 -8.26 -9.77 2.83
N PRO A 385 -8.90 -10.34 1.80
CA PRO A 385 -8.27 -11.41 1.03
C PRO A 385 -7.00 -10.94 0.33
N ASP A 386 -5.98 -11.78 0.37
CA ASP A 386 -4.75 -11.60 -0.39
C ASP A 386 -4.85 -12.25 -1.77
N ALA A 387 -4.25 -11.62 -2.77
CA ALA A 387 -4.23 -12.12 -4.14
C ALA A 387 -2.84 -11.97 -4.80
N GLY A 388 -2.52 -12.91 -5.69
CA GLY A 388 -1.37 -12.82 -6.57
C GLY A 388 -0.02 -12.80 -5.84
N MET A 389 0.83 -11.84 -6.23
CA MET A 389 2.21 -11.75 -5.71
C MET A 389 2.30 -11.37 -4.23
N PHE A 390 1.27 -10.76 -3.68
CA PHE A 390 1.22 -10.34 -2.28
C PHE A 390 0.51 -11.35 -1.35
N ALA A 391 0.29 -12.59 -1.83
CA ALA A 391 -0.24 -13.65 -0.97
C ALA A 391 0.67 -13.86 0.24
N GLY A 392 0.07 -13.96 1.43
CA GLY A 392 0.77 -13.97 2.73
C GLY A 392 0.78 -12.62 3.45
N ASN A 393 0.28 -11.54 2.83
CA ASN A 393 0.19 -10.24 3.49
C ASN A 393 -0.83 -10.23 4.64
N THR A 394 -1.91 -11.01 4.50
CA THR A 394 -2.89 -11.20 5.59
C THR A 394 -2.25 -11.85 6.82
N GLU A 395 -1.36 -12.85 6.61
CA GLU A 395 -0.60 -13.49 7.69
C GLU A 395 0.32 -12.50 8.41
N TYR A 396 0.93 -11.57 7.68
CA TYR A 396 1.74 -10.49 8.24
C TYR A 396 0.99 -9.66 9.31
N TRP A 397 -0.31 -9.44 9.13
CA TRP A 397 -1.14 -8.65 10.04
C TRP A 397 -1.70 -9.46 11.21
N ASN A 398 -1.72 -10.78 11.14
CA ASN A 398 -2.24 -11.69 12.16
C ASN A 398 -1.15 -12.28 13.05
N ASN A 399 0.12 -12.05 12.73
CA ASN A 399 1.31 -12.47 13.48
C ASN A 399 2.02 -11.27 14.11
#